data_0b59cd3d10eff23c392f2392c7b0c9fe
#
_entry.id   0b59cd3d10eff23c392f2392c7b0c9fe
#
_cell.length_a   1.000
_cell.length_b   1.000
_cell.length_c   1.000
_cell.angle_alpha   90.00
_cell.angle_beta   90.00
_cell.angle_gamma   90.00
#
_symmetry.space_group_name_H-M   'P 1'
#
loop_
_entity.id
_entity.type
_entity.pdbx_description
1 polymer ?
#
loop_
_entity_poly.entity_id
_entity_poly.type
_entity_poly.pdbx_seq_one_letter_code
_entity_poly.pdbx_strand_id
1 'polypeptide(L)'
;MSNEMPWWKGAVIYQIYPRSFQDSNGDGIGDLPGITRRLEYVASLGVDAIWLSPFFRSPMRDFGYDIEDYCDVDPTFGTLADFDALVARAHALGLKVIIDQVYAHSSDRHAWFQSSREGRHGTHADWYVWVDPKPDGSPPNNWQSVFGGPAWTWDARRRQYYMHNFLREQPQLNLHNPQVQDALLATAQFWLDRGVDGFRVDAINFAMHDPLLRDNPPAPPGPRTRPFDYQLRRYNQSHPDIPGFLARLRVLLDSYGATFSVAEVGGDDPIPEMRVFTAGNSHLNSAYSFAFLY
;
A
#
# COMPACT_ATOMS: atom_id res chain seq x y z
N MET A 1 7.61 -21.81 -25.52
CA MET A 1 6.87 -20.96 -24.59
C MET A 1 5.43 -21.46 -24.65
N SER A 2 4.89 -22.03 -23.57
CA SER A 2 3.52 -22.49 -23.50
C SER A 2 2.58 -21.32 -23.72
N ASN A 3 1.64 -21.49 -24.65
CA ASN A 3 0.65 -20.48 -25.01
C ASN A 3 -0.53 -20.46 -23.99
N GLU A 4 -0.23 -20.83 -22.73
CA GLU A 4 -1.22 -20.86 -21.67
C GLU A 4 -1.49 -19.43 -21.19
N MET A 5 -2.76 -19.04 -21.15
CA MET A 5 -3.17 -17.75 -20.58
C MET A 5 -2.77 -17.70 -19.11
N PRO A 6 -2.19 -16.58 -18.65
CA PRO A 6 -1.95 -16.38 -17.23
C PRO A 6 -3.23 -16.56 -16.42
N TRP A 7 -3.14 -17.20 -15.25
CA TRP A 7 -4.29 -17.59 -14.42
C TRP A 7 -5.24 -16.42 -14.07
N TRP A 8 -4.68 -15.21 -13.96
CA TRP A 8 -5.47 -14.02 -13.60
C TRP A 8 -6.32 -13.43 -14.73
N LYS A 9 -6.11 -13.84 -15.98
CA LYS A 9 -6.93 -13.35 -17.09
C LYS A 9 -8.31 -14.05 -17.06
N GLY A 10 -9.33 -13.26 -16.71
CA GLY A 10 -10.69 -13.73 -16.53
C GLY A 10 -10.97 -14.28 -15.12
N ALA A 11 -10.00 -14.23 -14.20
CA ALA A 11 -10.16 -14.69 -12.84
C ALA A 11 -11.14 -13.83 -12.04
N VAL A 12 -11.89 -14.49 -11.16
CA VAL A 12 -12.72 -13.85 -10.13
C VAL A 12 -11.95 -13.86 -8.81
N ILE A 13 -11.76 -12.69 -8.25
CA ILE A 13 -11.01 -12.49 -6.99
C ILE A 13 -12.00 -12.11 -5.88
N TYR A 14 -12.05 -12.89 -4.81
CA TYR A 14 -12.90 -12.65 -3.65
C TYR A 14 -12.11 -11.90 -2.57
N GLN A 15 -12.51 -10.66 -2.27
CA GLN A 15 -11.89 -9.89 -1.20
C GLN A 15 -12.37 -10.37 0.17
N ILE A 16 -11.43 -10.56 1.09
CA ILE A 16 -11.69 -10.87 2.49
C ILE A 16 -11.09 -9.76 3.36
N TYR A 17 -11.95 -9.10 4.14
CA TYR A 17 -11.50 -8.23 5.22
C TYR A 17 -11.40 -9.09 6.50
N PRO A 18 -10.18 -9.41 6.98
CA PRO A 18 -9.98 -10.40 8.05
C PRO A 18 -10.81 -10.10 9.29
N ARG A 19 -10.82 -8.85 9.72
CA ARG A 19 -11.46 -8.37 10.95
C ARG A 19 -12.95 -8.70 11.05
N SER A 20 -13.68 -8.76 9.93
CA SER A 20 -15.14 -8.93 9.91
C SER A 20 -15.61 -10.22 9.26
N PHE A 21 -14.71 -11.09 8.82
CA PHE A 21 -15.10 -12.25 8.01
C PHE A 21 -15.55 -13.45 8.87
N GLN A 22 -14.70 -13.94 9.75
CA GLN A 22 -15.01 -15.08 10.61
C GLN A 22 -14.14 -15.05 11.86
N ASP A 23 -14.77 -14.92 13.01
CA ASP A 23 -14.18 -15.08 14.33
C ASP A 23 -14.03 -16.57 14.65
N SER A 24 -12.83 -17.00 15.04
CA SER A 24 -12.55 -18.40 15.37
C SER A 24 -12.41 -18.67 16.86
N ASN A 25 -12.19 -17.61 17.66
CA ASN A 25 -11.87 -17.69 19.09
C ASN A 25 -12.97 -17.11 20.00
N GLY A 26 -13.96 -16.39 19.45
CA GLY A 26 -15.10 -15.84 20.18
C GLY A 26 -14.85 -14.45 20.80
N ASP A 27 -13.85 -13.71 20.31
CA ASP A 27 -13.53 -12.36 20.83
C ASP A 27 -14.29 -11.23 20.09
N GLY A 28 -15.08 -11.57 19.06
CA GLY A 28 -15.86 -10.64 18.26
C GLY A 28 -15.08 -10.07 17.06
N ILE A 29 -13.86 -10.52 16.81
CA ILE A 29 -13.00 -10.08 15.72
C ILE A 29 -12.67 -11.28 14.83
N GLY A 30 -12.80 -11.13 13.51
CA GLY A 30 -12.40 -12.15 12.55
C GLY A 30 -10.89 -12.31 12.51
N ASP A 31 -10.43 -13.53 12.18
CA ASP A 31 -9.02 -13.91 12.23
C ASP A 31 -8.61 -14.87 11.09
N LEU A 32 -7.30 -15.11 10.91
CA LEU A 32 -6.78 -16.00 9.88
C LEU A 32 -7.24 -17.46 10.05
N PRO A 33 -7.27 -18.04 11.26
CA PRO A 33 -7.86 -19.37 11.46
C PRO A 33 -9.34 -19.43 11.07
N GLY A 34 -10.11 -18.40 11.33
CA GLY A 34 -11.51 -18.28 10.93
C GLY A 34 -11.66 -18.25 9.40
N ILE A 35 -10.82 -17.47 8.72
CA ILE A 35 -10.77 -17.47 7.25
C ILE A 35 -10.45 -18.89 6.74
N THR A 36 -9.43 -19.52 7.29
CA THR A 36 -9.01 -20.87 6.89
C THR A 36 -10.14 -21.89 6.98
N ARG A 37 -10.95 -21.83 8.04
CA ARG A 37 -12.15 -22.68 8.21
C ARG A 37 -13.23 -22.46 7.15
N ARG A 38 -13.28 -21.25 6.53
CA ARG A 38 -14.29 -20.86 5.54
C ARG A 38 -13.82 -20.96 4.09
N LEU A 39 -12.57 -21.32 3.83
CA LEU A 39 -12.03 -21.38 2.46
C LEU A 39 -12.78 -22.37 1.55
N GLU A 40 -13.32 -23.48 2.08
CA GLU A 40 -14.18 -24.40 1.28
C GLU A 40 -15.44 -23.69 0.76
N TYR A 41 -16.08 -22.89 1.61
CA TYR A 41 -17.22 -22.07 1.19
C TYR A 41 -16.80 -21.08 0.11
N VAL A 42 -15.69 -20.36 0.29
CA VAL A 42 -15.21 -19.40 -0.71
C VAL A 42 -14.90 -20.10 -2.04
N ALA A 43 -14.23 -21.24 -2.01
CA ALA A 43 -13.93 -22.04 -3.19
C ALA A 43 -15.22 -22.52 -3.88
N SER A 44 -16.28 -22.88 -3.12
CA SER A 44 -17.58 -23.32 -3.67
C SER A 44 -18.31 -22.22 -4.44
N LEU A 45 -17.94 -20.95 -4.28
CA LEU A 45 -18.47 -19.83 -5.08
C LEU A 45 -17.92 -19.78 -6.50
N GLY A 46 -16.93 -20.63 -6.84
CA GLY A 46 -16.32 -20.67 -8.17
C GLY A 46 -15.34 -19.53 -8.42
N VAL A 47 -14.75 -18.97 -7.37
CA VAL A 47 -13.70 -17.93 -7.48
C VAL A 47 -12.33 -18.56 -7.68
N ASP A 48 -11.40 -17.82 -8.29
CA ASP A 48 -10.05 -18.31 -8.61
C ASP A 48 -9.03 -17.90 -7.56
N ALA A 49 -9.28 -16.80 -6.86
CA ALA A 49 -8.36 -16.25 -5.88
C ALA A 49 -9.09 -15.58 -4.71
N ILE A 50 -8.39 -15.47 -3.59
CA ILE A 50 -8.75 -14.58 -2.49
C ILE A 50 -7.77 -13.40 -2.43
N TRP A 51 -8.28 -12.23 -2.05
CA TRP A 51 -7.48 -11.07 -1.69
C TRP A 51 -7.73 -10.75 -0.22
N LEU A 52 -6.69 -10.85 0.60
CA LEU A 52 -6.73 -10.48 2.02
C LEU A 52 -6.37 -9.00 2.16
N SER A 53 -7.28 -8.21 2.74
CA SER A 53 -6.98 -6.86 3.22
C SER A 53 -5.94 -6.93 4.34
N PRO A 54 -5.26 -5.80 4.70
CA PRO A 54 -4.10 -5.85 5.59
C PRO A 54 -4.35 -6.59 6.91
N PHE A 55 -3.48 -7.50 7.22
CA PHE A 55 -3.42 -8.29 8.46
C PHE A 55 -2.07 -8.15 9.17
N PHE A 56 -1.19 -7.31 8.63
CA PHE A 56 0.12 -7.01 9.18
C PHE A 56 0.01 -6.36 10.55
N ARG A 57 1.09 -6.45 11.33
CA ARG A 57 1.16 -5.77 12.62
C ARG A 57 0.91 -4.27 12.46
N SER A 58 -0.08 -3.74 13.17
CA SER A 58 -0.57 -2.38 13.00
C SER A 58 -1.19 -1.84 14.29
N PRO A 59 -1.00 -0.53 14.60
CA PRO A 59 -1.78 0.15 15.65
C PRO A 59 -3.26 0.33 15.31
N MET A 60 -3.71 -0.09 14.13
CA MET A 60 -5.11 -0.04 13.65
C MET A 60 -5.72 1.38 13.62
N ARG A 61 -4.92 2.40 13.36
CA ARG A 61 -5.39 3.78 13.18
C ARG A 61 -6.14 3.94 11.86
N ASP A 62 -5.72 3.18 10.86
CA ASP A 62 -6.33 3.08 9.55
C ASP A 62 -6.62 1.60 9.18
N PHE A 63 -7.21 0.88 10.11
CA PHE A 63 -7.71 -0.49 9.91
C PHE A 63 -6.70 -1.47 9.30
N GLY A 64 -5.40 -1.31 9.61
CA GLY A 64 -4.31 -2.15 9.16
C GLY A 64 -3.44 -1.55 8.07
N TYR A 65 -3.84 -0.45 7.43
CA TYR A 65 -3.02 0.24 6.44
C TYR A 65 -1.89 1.07 7.06
N ASP A 66 -1.92 1.36 8.36
CA ASP A 66 -0.82 1.93 9.14
C ASP A 66 0.09 0.82 9.68
N ILE A 67 1.00 0.32 8.83
CA ILE A 67 1.80 -0.89 9.09
C ILE A 67 2.97 -0.58 10.03
N GLU A 68 2.99 -1.29 11.19
CA GLU A 68 4.08 -1.23 12.18
C GLU A 68 5.21 -2.23 11.85
N ASP A 69 4.87 -3.40 11.28
CA ASP A 69 5.81 -4.40 10.80
C ASP A 69 5.24 -5.07 9.55
N TYR A 70 5.96 -4.96 8.43
CA TYR A 70 5.55 -5.53 7.14
C TYR A 70 5.71 -7.04 7.06
N CYS A 71 6.49 -7.64 7.95
CA CYS A 71 6.88 -9.06 7.89
C CYS A 71 6.29 -9.89 9.04
N ASP A 72 5.29 -9.35 9.76
CA ASP A 72 4.62 -10.06 10.84
C ASP A 72 3.10 -9.93 10.74
N VAL A 73 2.40 -10.88 11.33
CA VAL A 73 0.93 -10.88 11.47
C VAL A 73 0.55 -10.15 12.75
N ASP A 74 -0.46 -9.29 12.69
CA ASP A 74 -1.00 -8.68 13.91
C ASP A 74 -1.59 -9.76 14.83
N PRO A 75 -1.23 -9.77 16.13
CA PRO A 75 -1.73 -10.77 17.08
C PRO A 75 -3.26 -10.87 17.17
N THR A 76 -3.99 -9.82 16.78
CA THR A 76 -5.44 -9.82 16.68
C THR A 76 -5.95 -10.81 15.62
N PHE A 77 -5.17 -11.02 14.57
CA PHE A 77 -5.54 -11.90 13.45
C PHE A 77 -4.90 -13.28 13.50
N GLY A 78 -3.89 -13.48 14.35
CA GLY A 78 -3.20 -14.76 14.48
C GLY A 78 -1.68 -14.63 14.42
N THR A 79 -1.04 -15.61 13.81
CA THR A 79 0.42 -15.73 13.70
C THR A 79 0.86 -15.99 12.27
N LEU A 80 2.17 -15.91 12.02
CA LEU A 80 2.75 -16.34 10.73
C LEU A 80 2.44 -17.81 10.41
N ALA A 81 2.38 -18.68 11.41
CA ALA A 81 2.00 -20.08 11.20
C ALA A 81 0.54 -20.24 10.77
N ASP A 82 -0.36 -19.40 11.29
CA ASP A 82 -1.76 -19.38 10.85
C ASP A 82 -1.89 -18.88 9.40
N PHE A 83 -1.05 -17.90 9.01
CA PHE A 83 -0.97 -17.45 7.63
C PHE A 83 -0.46 -18.56 6.70
N ASP A 84 0.63 -19.23 7.07
CA ASP A 84 1.18 -20.36 6.30
C ASP A 84 0.14 -21.49 6.12
N ALA A 85 -0.63 -21.80 7.17
CA ALA A 85 -1.73 -22.76 7.12
C ALA A 85 -2.86 -22.31 6.19
N LEU A 86 -3.21 -21.01 6.19
CA LEU A 86 -4.20 -20.42 5.29
C LEU A 86 -3.77 -20.57 3.82
N VAL A 87 -2.53 -20.19 3.50
CA VAL A 87 -1.98 -20.31 2.14
C VAL A 87 -1.99 -21.78 1.67
N ALA A 88 -1.49 -22.68 2.50
CA ALA A 88 -1.49 -24.12 2.18
C ALA A 88 -2.92 -24.65 1.93
N ARG A 89 -3.88 -24.24 2.75
CA ARG A 89 -5.30 -24.63 2.58
C ARG A 89 -5.92 -24.03 1.30
N ALA A 90 -5.67 -22.76 1.02
CA ALA A 90 -6.13 -22.11 -0.19
C ALA A 90 -5.62 -22.84 -1.44
N HIS A 91 -4.33 -23.11 -1.49
CA HIS A 91 -3.71 -23.86 -2.60
C HIS A 91 -4.28 -25.27 -2.75
N ALA A 92 -4.52 -25.99 -1.65
CA ALA A 92 -5.15 -27.31 -1.68
C ALA A 92 -6.58 -27.29 -2.25
N LEU A 93 -7.25 -26.13 -2.20
CA LEU A 93 -8.58 -25.91 -2.79
C LEU A 93 -8.51 -25.30 -4.21
N GLY A 94 -7.33 -25.11 -4.76
CA GLY A 94 -7.12 -24.50 -6.07
C GLY A 94 -7.22 -22.97 -6.08
N LEU A 95 -7.32 -22.33 -4.91
CA LEU A 95 -7.39 -20.88 -4.79
C LEU A 95 -6.00 -20.26 -4.77
N LYS A 96 -5.84 -19.13 -5.45
CA LYS A 96 -4.67 -18.25 -5.35
C LYS A 96 -4.82 -17.27 -4.19
N VAL A 97 -3.70 -16.83 -3.60
CA VAL A 97 -3.69 -15.90 -2.47
C VAL A 97 -3.00 -14.60 -2.86
N ILE A 98 -3.75 -13.49 -2.78
CA ILE A 98 -3.29 -12.13 -3.02
C ILE A 98 -3.34 -11.39 -1.68
N ILE A 99 -2.31 -10.61 -1.37
CA ILE A 99 -2.28 -9.74 -0.19
C ILE A 99 -2.03 -8.29 -0.58
N ASP A 100 -2.39 -7.37 0.32
CA ASP A 100 -2.06 -5.95 0.18
C ASP A 100 -0.56 -5.70 0.31
N GLN A 101 -0.06 -4.70 -0.42
CA GLN A 101 1.26 -4.10 -0.20
C GLN A 101 1.10 -2.58 -0.14
N VAL A 102 1.60 -1.97 0.94
CA VAL A 102 1.52 -0.53 1.19
C VAL A 102 2.91 0.06 1.06
N TYR A 103 3.19 0.74 -0.04
CA TYR A 103 4.52 1.27 -0.34
C TYR A 103 4.65 2.79 -0.16
N ALA A 104 3.52 3.51 -0.04
CA ALA A 104 3.55 4.96 0.11
C ALA A 104 3.95 5.42 1.51
N HIS A 105 3.59 4.67 2.55
CA HIS A 105 3.76 5.06 3.94
C HIS A 105 3.91 3.85 4.86
N SER A 106 4.31 4.08 6.09
CA SER A 106 4.24 3.11 7.18
C SER A 106 3.46 3.71 8.37
N SER A 107 3.29 2.93 9.44
CA SER A 107 2.89 3.51 10.73
C SER A 107 3.98 4.44 11.28
N ASP A 108 3.57 5.45 12.05
CA ASP A 108 4.48 6.24 12.87
C ASP A 108 5.17 5.41 13.98
N ARG A 109 4.68 4.19 14.25
CA ARG A 109 5.29 3.22 15.18
C ARG A 109 6.30 2.30 14.51
N HIS A 110 6.38 2.29 13.19
CA HIS A 110 7.36 1.47 12.48
C HIS A 110 8.79 1.81 12.92
N ALA A 111 9.63 0.81 13.11
CA ALA A 111 11.00 0.98 13.56
C ALA A 111 11.83 1.93 12.67
N TRP A 112 11.58 1.92 11.36
CA TRP A 112 12.22 2.85 10.42
C TRP A 112 11.87 4.30 10.73
N PHE A 113 10.58 4.60 10.99
CA PHE A 113 10.16 5.97 11.32
C PHE A 113 10.71 6.41 12.67
N GLN A 114 10.66 5.55 13.68
CA GLN A 114 11.21 5.88 15.00
C GLN A 114 12.70 6.20 14.91
N SER A 115 13.48 5.42 14.15
CA SER A 115 14.90 5.70 13.90
C SER A 115 15.11 6.98 13.07
N SER A 116 14.31 7.19 12.01
CA SER A 116 14.38 8.40 11.18
C SER A 116 14.08 9.67 11.98
N ARG A 117 13.16 9.59 12.92
CA ARG A 117 12.70 10.67 13.78
C ARG A 117 13.75 11.12 14.81
N GLU A 118 14.74 10.27 15.14
CA GLU A 118 15.76 10.58 16.13
C GLU A 118 16.67 11.76 15.74
N GLY A 119 16.87 11.98 14.43
CA GLY A 119 17.70 13.08 13.97
C GLY A 119 17.89 13.15 12.46
N ARG A 120 18.66 14.15 12.04
CA ARG A 120 18.94 14.44 10.63
C ARG A 120 20.05 13.57 10.04
N HIS A 121 20.70 12.78 10.86
CA HIS A 121 21.81 11.91 10.50
C HIS A 121 21.57 10.51 11.07
N GLY A 122 22.00 9.50 10.37
CA GLY A 122 21.81 8.11 10.76
C GLY A 122 21.27 7.26 9.60
N THR A 123 21.16 5.97 9.81
CA THR A 123 20.83 4.98 8.76
C THR A 123 19.47 5.25 8.08
N HIS A 124 18.48 5.69 8.83
CA HIS A 124 17.12 5.92 8.31
C HIS A 124 16.77 7.41 8.22
N ALA A 125 17.73 8.32 8.32
CA ALA A 125 17.46 9.76 8.43
C ALA A 125 16.65 10.33 7.25
N ASP A 126 16.83 9.82 6.06
CA ASP A 126 16.15 10.22 4.81
C ASP A 126 15.19 9.16 4.24
N TRP A 127 14.79 8.19 5.07
CA TRP A 127 13.83 7.15 4.67
C TRP A 127 12.39 7.64 4.61
N TYR A 128 12.12 8.78 5.25
CA TYR A 128 10.83 9.46 5.21
C TYR A 128 11.01 10.88 4.65
N VAL A 129 9.91 11.47 4.22
CA VAL A 129 9.94 12.82 3.64
C VAL A 129 9.92 13.85 4.76
N TRP A 130 11.09 14.42 5.04
CA TRP A 130 11.30 15.45 6.05
C TRP A 130 11.70 16.78 5.41
N VAL A 131 11.14 17.89 5.85
CA VAL A 131 11.42 19.22 5.32
C VAL A 131 11.52 20.25 6.43
N ASP A 132 12.46 21.17 6.31
CA ASP A 132 12.57 22.31 7.21
C ASP A 132 11.36 23.24 7.07
N PRO A 133 10.95 23.93 8.17
CA PRO A 133 9.92 24.94 8.09
C PRO A 133 10.37 26.11 7.21
N LYS A 134 9.39 26.85 6.65
CA LYS A 134 9.67 28.17 6.07
C LYS A 134 10.19 29.14 7.14
N PRO A 135 10.78 30.30 6.76
CA PRO A 135 11.27 31.28 7.73
C PRO A 135 10.24 31.78 8.75
N ASP A 136 8.96 31.75 8.41
CA ASP A 136 7.85 32.10 9.28
C ASP A 136 7.35 30.94 10.16
N GLY A 137 7.98 29.75 10.06
CA GLY A 137 7.60 28.55 10.78
C GLY A 137 6.51 27.72 10.12
N SER A 138 5.95 28.15 8.98
CA SER A 138 4.88 27.44 8.29
C SER A 138 5.40 26.17 7.56
N PRO A 139 4.48 25.24 7.18
CA PRO A 139 4.81 24.06 6.36
C PRO A 139 5.43 24.45 5.01
N PRO A 140 6.20 23.52 4.39
CA PRO A 140 6.94 23.81 3.14
C PRO A 140 6.05 24.21 1.96
N ASN A 141 4.84 23.70 1.89
CA ASN A 141 3.90 23.98 0.80
C ASN A 141 2.43 23.76 1.24
N ASN A 142 1.52 23.90 0.28
CA ASN A 142 0.07 23.88 0.51
C ASN A 142 -0.59 22.50 0.42
N TRP A 143 0.17 21.40 0.34
CA TRP A 143 -0.42 20.05 0.13
C TRP A 143 -1.36 19.67 1.25
N GLN A 144 -2.46 19.01 0.86
CA GLN A 144 -3.52 18.56 1.76
C GLN A 144 -3.54 17.04 1.88
N SER A 145 -3.85 16.57 3.08
CA SER A 145 -4.11 15.14 3.34
C SER A 145 -5.45 14.71 2.75
N VAL A 146 -5.52 13.47 2.28
CA VAL A 146 -6.77 12.83 1.80
C VAL A 146 -7.87 12.86 2.86
N PHE A 147 -7.49 12.69 4.14
CA PHE A 147 -8.42 12.67 5.27
C PHE A 147 -8.66 14.05 5.90
N GLY A 148 -8.11 15.08 5.30
CA GLY A 148 -8.30 16.47 5.71
C GLY A 148 -7.14 17.06 6.48
N GLY A 149 -7.03 18.38 6.42
CA GLY A 149 -5.93 19.13 6.98
C GLY A 149 -4.65 19.10 6.14
N PRO A 150 -3.58 19.77 6.60
CA PRO A 150 -2.30 19.80 5.89
C PRO A 150 -1.68 18.39 5.76
N ALA A 151 -0.98 18.14 4.67
CA ALA A 151 -0.19 16.93 4.48
C ALA A 151 1.15 16.95 5.24
N TRP A 152 1.31 17.86 6.20
CA TRP A 152 2.54 18.10 6.94
C TRP A 152 2.27 18.16 8.44
N THR A 153 3.04 17.40 9.21
CA THR A 153 3.00 17.44 10.69
C THR A 153 4.37 17.81 11.23
N TRP A 154 4.40 18.79 12.17
CA TRP A 154 5.63 19.21 12.84
C TRP A 154 6.07 18.15 13.85
N ASP A 155 7.34 17.77 13.78
CA ASP A 155 8.00 16.95 14.77
C ASP A 155 8.97 17.80 15.61
N ALA A 156 8.67 17.94 16.89
CA ALA A 156 9.48 18.77 17.81
C ALA A 156 10.86 18.15 18.13
N ARG A 157 11.01 16.83 18.06
CA ARG A 157 12.27 16.13 18.29
C ARG A 157 13.25 16.42 17.16
N ARG A 158 12.80 16.17 15.91
CA ARG A 158 13.61 16.36 14.72
C ARG A 158 13.67 17.82 14.27
N ARG A 159 12.71 18.65 14.71
CA ARG A 159 12.54 20.06 14.34
C ARG A 159 12.43 20.23 12.82
N GLN A 160 11.58 19.38 12.23
CA GLN A 160 11.19 19.38 10.82
C GLN A 160 9.72 18.99 10.69
N TYR A 161 9.12 19.30 9.54
CA TYR A 161 7.86 18.71 9.14
C TYR A 161 8.11 17.37 8.47
N TYR A 162 7.28 16.37 8.77
CA TYR A 162 7.18 15.17 7.95
C TYR A 162 5.90 15.16 7.14
N MET A 163 6.00 14.58 5.94
CA MET A 163 4.87 14.45 5.02
C MET A 163 3.99 13.27 5.40
N HIS A 164 2.69 13.40 5.18
CA HIS A 164 1.73 12.30 5.16
C HIS A 164 0.58 12.61 4.19
N ASN A 165 0.31 11.72 3.26
CA ASN A 165 -0.83 11.88 2.34
C ASN A 165 -2.16 11.46 2.97
N PHE A 166 -2.13 10.62 4.00
CA PHE A 166 -3.26 10.08 4.75
C PHE A 166 -3.25 10.60 6.20
N LEU A 167 -3.41 9.73 7.19
CA LEU A 167 -3.34 10.14 8.59
C LEU A 167 -1.92 10.65 8.95
N ARG A 168 -1.84 11.52 9.94
CA ARG A 168 -0.54 11.93 10.50
C ARG A 168 0.25 10.76 11.11
N GLU A 169 -0.46 9.69 11.49
CA GLU A 169 0.11 8.44 11.95
C GLU A 169 0.65 7.54 10.81
N GLN A 170 0.53 8.02 9.55
CA GLN A 170 1.03 7.33 8.34
C GLN A 170 2.09 8.18 7.61
N PRO A 171 3.29 8.33 8.20
CA PRO A 171 4.36 9.12 7.59
C PRO A 171 4.76 8.56 6.22
N GLN A 172 4.92 9.47 5.25
CA GLN A 172 5.28 9.16 3.87
C GLN A 172 6.70 8.63 3.77
N LEU A 173 6.87 7.44 3.20
CA LEU A 173 8.18 6.89 2.86
C LEU A 173 8.81 7.68 1.70
N ASN A 174 10.12 7.84 1.73
CA ASN A 174 10.87 8.51 0.68
C ASN A 174 11.30 7.51 -0.41
N LEU A 175 10.41 7.18 -1.35
CA LEU A 175 10.71 6.25 -2.43
C LEU A 175 11.70 6.80 -3.47
N HIS A 176 12.10 8.07 -3.40
CA HIS A 176 13.26 8.56 -4.17
C HIS A 176 14.58 7.97 -3.65
N ASN A 177 14.62 7.49 -2.40
CA ASN A 177 15.76 6.80 -1.84
C ASN A 177 15.77 5.31 -2.28
N PRO A 178 16.81 4.85 -3.01
CA PRO A 178 16.89 3.46 -3.44
C PRO A 178 16.93 2.43 -2.30
N GLN A 179 17.46 2.80 -1.13
CA GLN A 179 17.50 1.90 0.04
C GLN A 179 16.10 1.63 0.58
N VAL A 180 15.20 2.62 0.52
CA VAL A 180 13.79 2.44 0.89
C VAL A 180 13.11 1.48 -0.11
N GLN A 181 13.37 1.66 -1.40
CA GLN A 181 12.85 0.74 -2.41
C GLN A 181 13.36 -0.69 -2.19
N ASP A 182 14.66 -0.86 -1.88
CA ASP A 182 15.26 -2.18 -1.61
C ASP A 182 14.60 -2.84 -0.39
N ALA A 183 14.40 -2.09 0.68
CA ALA A 183 13.75 -2.59 1.89
C ALA A 183 12.29 -3.02 1.63
N LEU A 184 11.53 -2.23 0.88
CA LEU A 184 10.14 -2.58 0.50
C LEU A 184 10.08 -3.81 -0.41
N LEU A 185 11.02 -3.95 -1.36
CA LEU A 185 11.10 -5.15 -2.18
C LEU A 185 11.46 -6.39 -1.34
N ALA A 186 12.30 -6.24 -0.31
CA ALA A 186 12.59 -7.32 0.62
C ALA A 186 11.36 -7.76 1.43
N THR A 187 10.48 -6.82 1.82
CA THR A 187 9.20 -7.20 2.46
C THR A 187 8.27 -7.94 1.49
N ALA A 188 8.23 -7.53 0.23
CA ALA A 188 7.47 -8.26 -0.81
C ALA A 188 8.03 -9.68 -1.01
N GLN A 189 9.36 -9.82 -1.08
CA GLN A 189 10.03 -11.11 -1.19
C GLN A 189 9.68 -12.03 -0.01
N PHE A 190 9.66 -11.52 1.22
CA PHE A 190 9.30 -12.30 2.41
C PHE A 190 7.94 -13.00 2.26
N TRP A 191 6.95 -12.34 1.68
CA TRP A 191 5.62 -12.92 1.48
C TRP A 191 5.55 -13.86 0.27
N LEU A 192 6.30 -13.56 -0.79
CA LEU A 192 6.44 -14.47 -1.94
C LEU A 192 7.10 -15.79 -1.52
N ASP A 193 8.12 -15.75 -0.67
CA ASP A 193 8.78 -16.94 -0.11
C ASP A 193 7.81 -17.78 0.74
N ARG A 194 6.73 -17.21 1.26
CA ARG A 194 5.63 -17.87 1.98
C ARG A 194 4.49 -18.37 1.08
N GLY A 195 4.65 -18.27 -0.24
CA GLY A 195 3.70 -18.83 -1.20
C GLY A 195 2.56 -17.89 -1.60
N VAL A 196 2.68 -16.58 -1.37
CA VAL A 196 1.72 -15.60 -1.90
C VAL A 196 1.78 -15.59 -3.43
N ASP A 197 0.61 -15.62 -4.10
CA ASP A 197 0.50 -15.68 -5.55
C ASP A 197 0.41 -14.28 -6.20
N GLY A 198 0.38 -13.23 -5.41
CA GLY A 198 0.31 -11.88 -5.95
C GLY A 198 0.03 -10.78 -4.94
N PHE A 199 0.05 -9.55 -5.43
CA PHE A 199 -0.12 -8.36 -4.62
C PHE A 199 -1.20 -7.42 -5.16
N ARG A 200 -2.00 -6.87 -4.27
CA ARG A 200 -2.74 -5.64 -4.50
C ARG A 200 -1.91 -4.49 -3.92
N VAL A 201 -1.51 -3.56 -4.77
CA VAL A 201 -0.66 -2.44 -4.38
C VAL A 201 -1.52 -1.25 -4.02
N ASP A 202 -1.50 -0.91 -2.74
CA ASP A 202 -2.30 0.16 -2.14
C ASP A 202 -1.84 1.53 -2.60
N ALA A 203 -2.79 2.39 -3.00
CA ALA A 203 -2.61 3.81 -3.26
C ALA A 203 -1.26 4.18 -3.93
N ILE A 204 -0.80 3.38 -4.89
CA ILE A 204 0.56 3.47 -5.45
C ILE A 204 0.87 4.82 -6.09
N ASN A 205 -0.14 5.53 -6.56
CA ASN A 205 0.04 6.85 -7.14
C ASN A 205 0.41 7.93 -6.10
N PHE A 206 0.34 7.63 -4.79
CA PHE A 206 0.89 8.47 -3.72
C PHE A 206 2.33 8.10 -3.32
N ALA A 207 2.96 7.12 -3.95
CA ALA A 207 4.24 6.59 -3.49
C ALA A 207 5.42 7.58 -3.61
N MET A 208 5.35 8.52 -4.54
CA MET A 208 6.40 9.53 -4.74
C MET A 208 5.82 10.94 -4.86
N HIS A 209 6.62 11.92 -4.46
CA HIS A 209 6.27 13.33 -4.47
C HIS A 209 7.26 14.15 -5.32
N ASP A 210 6.89 15.38 -5.66
CA ASP A 210 7.80 16.34 -6.31
C ASP A 210 8.92 16.77 -5.35
N PRO A 211 10.19 16.46 -5.63
CA PRO A 211 11.31 16.87 -4.78
C PRO A 211 11.50 18.39 -4.68
N LEU A 212 10.93 19.16 -5.61
CA LEU A 212 10.96 20.62 -5.58
C LEU A 212 9.91 21.21 -4.65
N LEU A 213 9.02 20.40 -4.08
CA LEU A 213 8.00 20.77 -3.10
C LEU A 213 7.10 21.93 -3.58
N ARG A 214 6.80 22.00 -4.88
CA ARG A 214 5.96 23.04 -5.47
C ARG A 214 4.53 22.99 -4.93
N ASP A 215 3.92 24.15 -4.76
CA ASP A 215 2.51 24.24 -4.37
C ASP A 215 1.59 23.62 -5.41
N ASN A 216 0.60 22.84 -4.97
CA ASN A 216 -0.44 22.35 -5.84
C ASN A 216 -1.32 23.51 -6.33
N PRO A 217 -1.62 23.58 -7.64
CA PRO A 217 -2.52 24.59 -8.17
C PRO A 217 -3.97 24.34 -7.71
N PRO A 218 -4.80 25.40 -7.62
CA PRO A 218 -6.20 25.24 -7.28
C PRO A 218 -6.93 24.41 -8.33
N ALA A 219 -7.87 23.59 -7.88
CA ALA A 219 -8.77 22.88 -8.77
C ALA A 219 -9.76 23.87 -9.45
N PRO A 220 -10.25 23.58 -10.66
CA PRO A 220 -11.28 24.37 -11.31
C PRO A 220 -12.53 24.54 -10.41
N PRO A 221 -13.31 25.62 -10.56
CA PRO A 221 -14.56 25.79 -9.82
C PRO A 221 -15.51 24.58 -9.99
N GLY A 222 -16.17 24.16 -8.89
CA GLY A 222 -17.11 23.05 -8.91
C GLY A 222 -17.55 22.66 -7.49
N PRO A 223 -18.58 21.82 -7.35
CA PRO A 223 -19.03 21.35 -6.05
C PRO A 223 -17.97 20.41 -5.44
N ARG A 224 -17.47 20.78 -4.27
CA ARG A 224 -16.49 20.00 -3.50
C ARG A 224 -16.77 20.16 -2.03
N THR A 225 -16.53 19.10 -1.26
CA THR A 225 -16.82 19.09 0.18
C THR A 225 -15.55 18.87 1.02
N ARG A 226 -14.47 18.36 0.42
CA ARG A 226 -13.22 18.06 1.15
C ARG A 226 -12.14 19.07 0.76
N PRO A 227 -11.32 19.57 1.71
CA PRO A 227 -10.18 20.44 1.40
C PRO A 227 -9.22 19.85 0.38
N PHE A 228 -8.99 18.54 0.45
CA PHE A 228 -8.16 17.78 -0.49
C PHE A 228 -8.58 17.96 -1.96
N ASP A 229 -9.87 18.09 -2.24
CA ASP A 229 -10.41 18.21 -3.60
C ASP A 229 -10.34 19.63 -4.16
N TYR A 230 -9.97 20.65 -3.37
CA TYR A 230 -9.79 22.04 -3.84
C TYR A 230 -8.46 22.27 -4.55
N GLN A 231 -7.59 21.25 -4.64
CA GLN A 231 -6.30 21.30 -5.33
C GLN A 231 -6.22 20.26 -6.43
N LEU A 232 -5.54 20.59 -7.52
CA LEU A 232 -5.03 19.58 -8.46
C LEU A 232 -3.75 19.00 -7.87
N ARG A 233 -3.73 17.72 -7.60
CA ARG A 233 -2.64 17.01 -6.88
C ARG A 233 -1.46 16.67 -7.80
N ARG A 234 -0.90 17.69 -8.44
CA ARG A 234 0.16 17.52 -9.45
C ARG A 234 1.51 17.15 -8.86
N TYR A 235 1.73 17.46 -7.58
CA TYR A 235 3.05 17.42 -6.98
C TYR A 235 3.18 16.45 -5.80
N ASN A 236 2.09 15.96 -5.27
CA ASN A 236 2.10 14.92 -4.22
C ASN A 236 1.36 13.64 -4.64
N GLN A 237 1.07 13.49 -5.92
CA GLN A 237 0.43 12.30 -6.50
C GLN A 237 0.95 12.08 -7.92
N SER A 238 1.04 10.80 -8.35
CA SER A 238 1.30 10.43 -9.75
C SER A 238 2.63 10.91 -10.31
N HIS A 239 3.67 10.88 -9.45
CA HIS A 239 5.02 11.27 -9.88
C HIS A 239 5.53 10.39 -11.02
N PRO A 240 6.21 10.96 -12.06
CA PRO A 240 6.64 10.23 -13.24
C PRO A 240 7.70 9.14 -12.98
N ASP A 241 8.33 9.11 -11.81
CA ASP A 241 9.34 8.10 -11.44
C ASP A 241 8.72 6.84 -10.81
N ILE A 242 7.42 6.84 -10.46
CA ILE A 242 6.74 5.67 -9.91
C ILE A 242 6.88 4.43 -10.80
N PRO A 243 6.73 4.50 -12.14
CA PRO A 243 6.93 3.37 -13.04
C PRO A 243 8.30 2.70 -12.90
N GLY A 244 9.34 3.45 -12.56
CA GLY A 244 10.68 2.90 -12.29
C GLY A 244 10.69 1.93 -11.10
N PHE A 245 10.01 2.26 -10.02
CA PHE A 245 9.82 1.36 -8.88
C PHE A 245 8.95 0.15 -9.25
N LEU A 246 7.87 0.37 -10.01
CA LEU A 246 7.00 -0.73 -10.46
C LEU A 246 7.75 -1.73 -11.35
N ALA A 247 8.68 -1.25 -12.18
CA ALA A 247 9.53 -2.12 -12.98
C ALA A 247 10.44 -2.99 -12.12
N ARG A 248 10.99 -2.46 -11.03
CA ARG A 248 11.77 -3.24 -10.05
C ARG A 248 10.91 -4.31 -9.36
N LEU A 249 9.71 -3.93 -8.92
CA LEU A 249 8.74 -4.87 -8.35
C LEU A 249 8.37 -5.96 -9.36
N ARG A 250 8.17 -5.59 -10.63
CA ARG A 250 7.88 -6.56 -11.71
C ARG A 250 9.01 -7.58 -11.88
N VAL A 251 10.26 -7.16 -11.86
CA VAL A 251 11.42 -8.07 -11.94
C VAL A 251 11.42 -9.07 -10.76
N LEU A 252 11.11 -8.60 -9.55
CA LEU A 252 10.97 -9.49 -8.39
C LEU A 252 9.83 -10.48 -8.61
N LEU A 253 8.65 -10.03 -9.00
CA LEU A 253 7.48 -10.88 -9.22
C LEU A 253 7.75 -11.94 -10.30
N ASP A 254 8.38 -11.58 -11.41
CA ASP A 254 8.71 -12.52 -12.49
C ASP A 254 9.66 -13.65 -12.05
N SER A 255 10.49 -13.41 -11.03
CA SER A 255 11.38 -14.44 -10.48
C SER A 255 10.62 -15.56 -9.74
N TYR A 256 9.36 -15.32 -9.34
CA TYR A 256 8.47 -16.28 -8.68
C TYR A 256 7.46 -16.94 -9.65
N GLY A 257 7.58 -16.69 -10.94
CA GLY A 257 6.74 -17.31 -11.98
C GLY A 257 5.42 -16.56 -12.21
N ALA A 258 4.29 -17.29 -12.19
CA ALA A 258 2.99 -16.73 -12.55
C ALA A 258 2.32 -15.96 -11.39
N THR A 259 2.99 -14.91 -10.89
CA THR A 259 2.42 -14.01 -9.87
C THR A 259 1.54 -12.93 -10.49
N PHE A 260 0.54 -12.47 -9.74
CA PHE A 260 -0.37 -11.40 -10.15
C PHE A 260 -0.11 -10.11 -9.37
N SER A 261 -0.28 -8.97 -10.04
CA SER A 261 -0.21 -7.67 -9.38
C SER A 261 -1.26 -6.72 -9.92
N VAL A 262 -1.94 -6.03 -9.00
CA VAL A 262 -2.97 -5.05 -9.33
C VAL A 262 -2.75 -3.76 -8.54
N ALA A 263 -2.76 -2.62 -9.23
CA ALA A 263 -2.67 -1.30 -8.60
C ALA A 263 -4.05 -0.76 -8.23
N GLU A 264 -4.15 -0.17 -7.04
CA GLU A 264 -5.21 0.80 -6.76
C GLU A 264 -4.77 2.18 -7.24
N VAL A 265 -5.59 2.80 -8.09
CA VAL A 265 -5.31 4.12 -8.66
C VAL A 265 -6.48 5.05 -8.39
N GLY A 266 -6.26 5.99 -7.47
CA GLY A 266 -7.18 7.10 -7.21
C GLY A 266 -6.75 8.35 -7.97
N GLY A 267 -7.59 9.39 -8.00
CA GLY A 267 -7.24 10.69 -8.56
C GLY A 267 -8.32 11.28 -9.47
N ASP A 268 -8.01 12.46 -10.04
CA ASP A 268 -8.97 13.22 -10.86
C ASP A 268 -9.20 12.58 -12.24
N ASP A 269 -8.17 11.94 -12.81
CA ASP A 269 -8.23 11.19 -14.07
C ASP A 269 -7.38 9.92 -13.93
N PRO A 270 -7.93 8.85 -13.37
CA PRO A 270 -7.16 7.64 -13.09
C PRO A 270 -6.83 6.81 -14.34
N ILE A 271 -7.54 6.97 -15.45
CA ILE A 271 -7.38 6.11 -16.64
C ILE A 271 -6.00 6.23 -17.29
N PRO A 272 -5.45 7.45 -17.55
CA PRO A 272 -4.08 7.59 -18.04
C PRO A 272 -3.04 6.94 -17.12
N GLU A 273 -3.18 7.09 -15.79
CA GLU A 273 -2.28 6.50 -14.81
C GLU A 273 -2.34 4.98 -14.81
N MET A 274 -3.56 4.41 -14.82
CA MET A 274 -3.74 2.96 -14.95
C MET A 274 -3.00 2.41 -16.18
N ARG A 275 -3.06 3.12 -17.31
CA ARG A 275 -2.31 2.75 -18.53
C ARG A 275 -0.80 2.79 -18.32
N VAL A 276 -0.28 3.81 -17.63
CA VAL A 276 1.15 3.92 -17.32
C VAL A 276 1.59 2.80 -16.38
N PHE A 277 0.83 2.53 -15.32
CA PHE A 277 1.18 1.53 -14.31
C PHE A 277 1.03 0.08 -14.80
N THR A 278 0.35 -0.13 -15.92
CA THR A 278 0.17 -1.45 -16.55
C THR A 278 0.79 -1.55 -17.94
N ALA A 279 1.67 -0.60 -18.30
CA ALA A 279 2.23 -0.53 -19.63
C ALA A 279 3.14 -1.74 -19.95
N GLY A 280 2.87 -2.41 -21.06
CA GLY A 280 3.66 -3.53 -21.55
C GLY A 280 3.73 -4.70 -20.57
N ASN A 281 4.91 -5.34 -20.50
CA ASN A 281 5.18 -6.47 -19.61
C ASN A 281 6.14 -6.10 -18.47
N SER A 282 6.45 -4.82 -18.30
CA SER A 282 7.48 -4.34 -17.37
C SER A 282 6.93 -3.70 -16.10
N HIS A 283 5.61 -3.55 -15.99
CA HIS A 283 4.93 -2.99 -14.83
C HIS A 283 3.91 -3.97 -14.25
N LEU A 284 2.89 -3.48 -13.54
CA LEU A 284 1.87 -4.33 -12.94
C LEU A 284 0.97 -4.99 -13.99
N ASN A 285 0.35 -6.11 -13.64
CA ASN A 285 -0.51 -6.85 -14.57
C ASN A 285 -1.85 -6.17 -14.82
N SER A 286 -2.40 -5.47 -13.81
CA SER A 286 -3.70 -4.83 -13.85
C SER A 286 -3.73 -3.59 -12.95
N ALA A 287 -4.79 -2.81 -13.10
CA ALA A 287 -5.11 -1.70 -12.20
C ALA A 287 -6.62 -1.53 -12.12
N TYR A 288 -7.11 -1.00 -11.01
CA TYR A 288 -8.49 -0.58 -10.85
C TYR A 288 -8.56 0.84 -10.27
N SER A 289 -9.70 1.49 -10.48
CA SER A 289 -9.98 2.82 -9.93
C SER A 289 -11.36 2.85 -9.29
N PHE A 290 -11.61 3.91 -8.55
CA PHE A 290 -12.92 4.17 -7.92
C PHE A 290 -13.92 4.86 -8.86
N ALA A 291 -13.63 4.97 -10.16
CA ALA A 291 -14.47 5.69 -11.13
C ALA A 291 -15.92 5.17 -11.25
N PHE A 292 -16.18 3.93 -10.82
CA PHE A 292 -17.52 3.36 -10.77
C PHE A 292 -18.28 3.59 -9.45
N LEU A 293 -17.64 4.23 -8.47
CA LEU A 293 -18.24 4.52 -7.17
C LEU A 293 -18.84 5.92 -7.07
N TYR A 294 -18.60 6.78 -8.06
CA TYR A 294 -18.99 8.18 -8.06
C TYR A 294 -19.73 8.56 -9.33
#